data_908766d5330e354f0a440b5ec9bdd33a
#
_entry.id   908766d5330e354f0a440b5ec9bdd33a
#
_cell.length_a   1.000
_cell.length_b   1.000
_cell.length_c   1.000
_cell.angle_alpha   90.00
_cell.angle_beta   90.00
_cell.angle_gamma   90.00
#
_symmetry.space_group_name_H-M   'P 1'
#
loop_
_entity.id
_entity.type
_entity.pdbx_description
1 polymer ?
#
loop_
_entity_poly.entity_id
_entity_poly.type
_entity_poly.pdbx_seq_one_letter_code
_entity_poly.pdbx_strand_id
1 'polypeptide(L)'
;MGLFSNKNKETDFTIERQFVTTLPSIKGYEIVEQRGLCYQYGITYDLDSCLDKVLKKAYGAGCNAFVNLKIEKGPNYTVIYGDGVIINRQ
;
A
#
# COMPACT_ATOMS: atom_id res chain seq x y z
N MET A 1 17.62 -22.76 -3.21
CA MET A 1 17.41 -22.31 -3.25
C MET A 1 17.10 -21.14 -3.44
N GLY A 2 17.31 -20.57 -3.97
CA GLY A 2 17.05 -19.22 -4.17
C GLY A 2 15.67 -18.76 -3.85
N LEU A 3 14.81 -19.65 -3.63
CA LEU A 3 13.44 -19.30 -3.34
C LEU A 3 13.29 -18.49 -2.10
N PHE A 4 14.06 -18.83 -1.12
CA PHE A 4 13.93 -18.13 0.14
C PHE A 4 14.45 -16.75 0.05
N SER A 5 15.50 -16.58 -0.69
CA SER A 5 16.03 -15.26 -0.92
C SER A 5 15.00 -14.41 -1.62
N ASN A 6 14.27 -15.01 -2.53
CA ASN A 6 13.25 -14.27 -3.25
C ASN A 6 12.19 -13.74 -2.33
N LYS A 7 11.79 -14.53 -1.36
CA LYS A 7 10.83 -14.06 -0.39
C LYS A 7 11.34 -12.86 0.36
N ASN A 8 12.58 -12.94 0.78
CA ASN A 8 13.15 -11.83 1.51
C ASN A 8 13.20 -10.59 0.66
N LYS A 9 13.54 -10.74 -0.59
CA LYS A 9 13.56 -9.61 -1.49
C LYS A 9 12.18 -9.00 -1.64
N GLU A 10 11.18 -9.84 -1.73
CA GLU A 10 9.83 -9.34 -1.87
C GLU A 10 9.42 -8.51 -0.69
N THR A 11 9.84 -8.89 0.51
CA THR A 11 9.46 -8.12 1.68
C THR A 11 10.15 -6.78 1.74
N ASP A 12 11.22 -6.61 0.97
CA ASP A 12 11.92 -5.34 0.92
C ASP A 12 11.30 -4.36 -0.06
N PHE A 13 10.46 -4.85 -0.95
CA PHE A 13 9.86 -4.00 -1.97
C PHE A 13 8.48 -3.56 -1.55
N THR A 14 8.22 -2.28 -1.67
CA THR A 14 6.95 -1.72 -1.32
C THR A 14 6.75 -0.46 -2.16
N ILE A 15 5.54 0.07 -2.11
CA ILE A 15 5.24 1.33 -2.79
C ILE A 15 5.98 2.45 -2.07
N GLU A 16 6.65 3.31 -2.84
CA GLU A 16 7.36 4.44 -2.26
C GLU A 16 6.38 5.42 -1.63
N ARG A 17 6.77 5.95 -0.48
CA ARG A 17 5.87 6.80 0.29
C ARG A 17 5.44 8.06 -0.46
N GLN A 18 6.24 8.53 -1.39
CA GLN A 18 5.86 9.70 -2.17
C GLN A 18 4.67 9.40 -3.10
N PHE A 19 4.37 8.13 -3.31
CA PHE A 19 3.23 7.73 -4.13
C PHE A 19 2.09 7.19 -3.29
N VAL A 20 2.03 7.57 -2.02
CA VAL A 20 0.97 7.18 -1.11
C VAL A 20 0.27 8.46 -0.67
N THR A 21 -1.04 8.50 -0.82
CA THR A 21 -1.78 9.72 -0.49
C THR A 21 -3.19 9.38 0.00
N THR A 22 -3.73 10.29 0.80
CA THR A 22 -5.13 10.21 1.21
C THR A 22 -6.06 10.81 0.16
N LEU A 23 -5.48 11.45 -0.85
CA LEU A 23 -6.24 12.07 -1.93
C LEU A 23 -6.53 11.05 -3.02
N PRO A 24 -7.47 11.36 -3.93
CA PRO A 24 -7.82 10.43 -5.00
C PRO A 24 -6.82 10.40 -6.15
N SER A 25 -5.82 11.28 -6.15
CA SER A 25 -4.85 11.31 -7.23
C SER A 25 -3.53 11.87 -6.73
N ILE A 26 -2.50 11.70 -7.53
CA ILE A 26 -1.17 12.20 -7.22
C ILE A 26 -0.79 13.23 -8.27
N LYS A 27 -0.43 14.41 -7.82
CA LYS A 27 -0.11 15.51 -8.71
C LYS A 27 1.02 15.13 -9.67
N GLY A 28 0.80 15.40 -10.95
CA GLY A 28 1.81 15.13 -11.97
C GLY A 28 1.75 13.72 -12.53
N TYR A 29 0.78 12.93 -12.08
CA TYR A 29 0.64 11.54 -12.50
C TYR A 29 -0.79 11.25 -12.88
N GLU A 30 -0.98 10.28 -13.76
CA GLU A 30 -2.32 9.83 -14.09
C GLU A 30 -2.47 8.37 -13.69
N ILE A 31 -3.65 8.02 -13.25
CA ILE A 31 -3.97 6.64 -12.91
C ILE A 31 -4.36 5.94 -14.20
N VAL A 32 -3.58 4.93 -14.56
CA VAL A 32 -3.86 4.19 -15.79
C VAL A 32 -4.58 2.88 -15.52
N GLU A 33 -4.53 2.41 -14.28
CA GLU A 33 -5.23 1.17 -13.95
C GLU A 33 -5.48 1.13 -12.44
N GLN A 34 -6.66 0.65 -12.05
CA GLN A 34 -7.00 0.43 -10.65
C GLN A 34 -6.94 -1.07 -10.40
N ARG A 35 -6.25 -1.43 -9.33
CA ARG A 35 -6.13 -2.84 -8.96
C ARG A 35 -7.07 -3.22 -7.84
N GLY A 36 -7.75 -2.24 -7.27
CA GLY A 36 -8.78 -2.49 -6.30
C GLY A 36 -8.39 -2.16 -4.88
N LEU A 37 -9.29 -2.48 -3.99
CA LEU A 37 -9.17 -2.16 -2.58
C LEU A 37 -8.14 -3.06 -1.92
N CYS A 38 -7.25 -2.46 -1.17
CA CYS A 38 -6.29 -3.19 -0.34
C CYS A 38 -6.49 -2.73 1.09
N TYR A 39 -6.37 -3.67 2.03
CA TYR A 39 -6.51 -3.32 3.42
C TYR A 39 -5.60 -4.17 4.28
N GLN A 40 -5.32 -3.67 5.46
CA GLN A 40 -4.56 -4.39 6.46
C GLN A 40 -5.15 -4.11 7.83
N TYR A 41 -5.41 -5.16 8.55
CA TYR A 41 -5.97 -5.09 9.89
C TYR A 41 -4.85 -5.34 10.88
N GLY A 42 -4.77 -4.50 11.89
CA GLY A 42 -3.75 -4.65 12.93
C GLY A 42 -4.36 -4.61 14.30
N ILE A 43 -3.75 -5.32 15.22
CA ILE A 43 -4.29 -5.40 16.58
C ILE A 43 -3.76 -4.32 17.47
N THR A 44 -2.68 -3.70 17.08
CA THR A 44 -1.97 -2.83 18.00
C THR A 44 -1.88 -1.41 17.49
N TYR A 45 -1.17 -0.62 18.23
CA TYR A 45 -0.92 0.76 17.94
C TYR A 45 0.15 0.98 16.90
N ASP A 46 0.68 -0.09 16.33
CA ASP A 46 1.78 0.03 15.40
C ASP A 46 1.27 0.36 14.00
N LEU A 47 0.97 1.64 13.83
CA LEU A 47 0.45 2.15 12.58
C LEU A 47 1.44 1.96 11.44
N ASP A 48 2.72 2.18 11.70
CA ASP A 48 3.74 2.06 10.67
C ASP A 48 3.84 0.64 10.13
N SER A 49 3.77 -0.33 11.02
CA SER A 49 3.82 -1.72 10.61
C SER A 49 2.61 -2.09 9.75
N CYS A 50 1.46 -1.62 10.16
CA CYS A 50 0.22 -1.89 9.44
C CYS A 50 0.26 -1.25 8.06
N LEU A 51 0.70 -0.01 7.99
CA LEU A 51 0.83 0.70 6.72
C LEU A 51 1.83 -0.01 5.81
N ASP A 52 2.96 -0.41 6.35
CA ASP A 52 3.96 -1.10 5.57
C ASP A 52 3.40 -2.38 4.95
N LYS A 53 2.60 -3.10 5.71
CA LYS A 53 2.03 -4.34 5.22
C LYS A 53 1.02 -4.12 4.09
N VAL A 54 0.18 -3.10 4.21
CA VAL A 54 -0.79 -2.85 3.16
C VAL A 54 -0.11 -2.38 1.88
N LEU A 55 0.95 -1.60 2.02
CA LEU A 55 1.69 -1.15 0.85
C LEU A 55 2.41 -2.29 0.16
N LYS A 56 2.90 -3.25 0.92
CA LYS A 56 3.51 -4.43 0.33
C LYS A 56 2.48 -5.29 -0.39
N LYS A 57 1.29 -5.40 0.17
CA LYS A 57 0.21 -6.10 -0.52
C LYS A 57 -0.09 -5.47 -1.87
N ALA A 58 -0.22 -4.15 -1.88
CA ALA A 58 -0.53 -3.45 -3.10
C ALA A 58 0.60 -3.59 -4.11
N TYR A 59 1.83 -3.50 -3.65
CA TYR A 59 2.98 -3.68 -4.53
C TYR A 59 2.97 -5.09 -5.14
N GLY A 60 2.67 -6.09 -4.33
CA GLY A 60 2.59 -7.47 -4.81
C GLY A 60 1.49 -7.68 -5.82
N ALA A 61 0.46 -6.86 -5.80
CA ALA A 61 -0.62 -6.90 -6.77
C ALA A 61 -0.29 -6.10 -8.04
N GLY A 62 0.91 -5.56 -8.14
CA GLY A 62 1.35 -4.85 -9.32
C GLY A 62 1.17 -3.36 -9.26
N CYS A 63 0.79 -2.82 -8.11
CA CYS A 63 0.55 -1.38 -7.99
C CYS A 63 1.84 -0.63 -7.72
N ASN A 64 1.92 0.60 -8.22
CA ASN A 64 3.05 1.46 -7.90
C ASN A 64 2.63 2.71 -7.15
N ALA A 65 1.36 2.80 -6.77
CA ALA A 65 0.85 3.91 -5.99
C ALA A 65 -0.36 3.47 -5.18
N PHE A 66 -0.68 4.25 -4.16
CA PHE A 66 -1.78 3.94 -3.26
C PHE A 66 -2.51 5.23 -2.95
N VAL A 67 -3.76 5.29 -3.31
CA VAL A 67 -4.54 6.53 -3.17
C VAL A 67 -5.77 6.27 -2.31
N ASN A 68 -6.43 7.35 -1.90
CA ASN A 68 -7.61 7.27 -1.05
C ASN A 68 -7.34 6.52 0.25
N LEU A 69 -6.15 6.67 0.80
CA LEU A 69 -5.78 5.97 2.02
C LEU A 69 -6.63 6.44 3.18
N LYS A 70 -7.18 5.51 3.91
CA LYS A 70 -7.99 5.77 5.10
C LYS A 70 -7.46 4.95 6.26
N ILE A 71 -7.62 5.49 7.45
CA ILE A 71 -7.22 4.81 8.68
C ILE A 71 -8.40 4.87 9.63
N GLU A 72 -8.78 3.70 10.15
CA GLU A 72 -9.81 3.63 11.16
C GLU A 72 -9.28 2.91 12.37
N LYS A 73 -9.55 3.48 13.54
CA LYS A 73 -9.08 2.92 14.79
C LYS A 73 -10.26 2.56 15.68
N GLY A 74 -10.20 1.37 16.24
CA GLY A 74 -11.12 0.97 17.27
C GLY A 74 -10.40 0.91 18.61
N PRO A 75 -11.07 0.39 19.64
CA PRO A 75 -10.46 0.31 20.97
C PRO A 75 -9.19 -0.51 21.00
N ASN A 76 -9.11 -1.53 20.18
CA ASN A 76 -7.95 -2.42 20.19
C ASN A 76 -7.56 -2.89 18.79
N TYR A 77 -7.89 -2.10 17.78
CA TYR A 77 -7.51 -2.47 16.41
C TYR A 77 -7.29 -1.22 15.57
N THR A 78 -6.61 -1.41 14.47
CA THR A 78 -6.38 -0.38 13.46
C THR A 78 -6.59 -1.03 12.10
N VAL A 79 -7.30 -0.35 11.22
CA VAL A 79 -7.46 -0.79 9.84
C VAL A 79 -6.96 0.32 8.93
N ILE A 80 -6.11 -0.05 7.98
CA ILE A 80 -5.66 0.88 6.94
C ILE A 80 -6.14 0.30 5.62
N TYR A 81 -6.77 1.12 4.80
CA TYR A 81 -7.26 0.66 3.51
C TYR A 81 -7.21 1.78 2.49
N GLY A 82 -7.33 1.40 1.25
CA GLY A 82 -7.29 2.35 0.15
C GLY A 82 -7.23 1.60 -1.17
N ASP A 83 -6.94 2.34 -2.22
CA ASP A 83 -6.93 1.80 -3.57
C ASP A 83 -5.51 1.68 -4.09
N GLY A 84 -5.14 0.45 -4.47
CA GLY A 84 -3.88 0.24 -5.17
C GLY A 84 -4.08 0.55 -6.65
N VAL A 85 -3.17 1.33 -7.20
CA VAL A 85 -3.30 1.79 -8.59
C VAL A 85 -1.96 1.76 -9.28
N ILE A 86 -2.02 1.80 -10.61
CA ILE A 86 -0.83 1.96 -11.42
C ILE A 86 -0.88 3.36 -11.99
N ILE A 87 0.17 4.12 -11.82
CA ILE A 87 0.25 5.48 -12.30
C ILE A 87 1.40 5.65 -13.28
N ASN A 88 1.25 6.60 -14.17
CA ASN A 88 2.30 7.02 -15.08
C ASN A 88 2.46 8.52 -14.97
N ARG A 89 3.67 8.99 -15.24
CA ARG A 89 3.93 10.42 -15.25
C ARG A 89 3.16 11.05 -16.40
N GLN A 90 2.55 12.17 -16.12
CA GLN A 90 1.85 12.93 -17.15
C GLN A 90 2.80 13.69 -18.05
#